data_1548c18036127187ecccabdcd396d89e
#
_entry.id   1548c18036127187ecccabdcd396d89e
#
_cell.length_a   1.000
_cell.length_b   1.000
_cell.length_c   1.000
_cell.angle_alpha   90.00
_cell.angle_beta   90.00
_cell.angle_gamma   90.00
#
_symmetry.space_group_name_H-M   'P 1'
#
loop_
_entity.id
_entity.type
_entity.pdbx_description
1 polymer ?
#
loop_
_entity_poly.entity_id
_entity_poly.type
_entity_poly.pdbx_seq_one_letter_code
_entity_poly.pdbx_strand_id
1 'polypeptide(L)'
;MNISATEVRFDDYTMWVELADGRTIGVPLARFPRLLNASLEARQQVEISPFGLHWDGLDEDISVEGLLAGRGDQTVRRPKVA
;
A
#
# COMPACT_ATOMS: atom_id res chain seq x y z
N MET A 1 -13.72 13.60 1.48
CA MET A 1 -12.65 14.09 0.65
C MET A 1 -11.84 12.93 0.09
N ASN A 2 -11.52 12.98 -1.19
CA ASN A 2 -10.78 11.90 -1.82
C ASN A 2 -9.33 12.29 -1.98
N ILE A 3 -8.47 11.49 -1.37
CA ILE A 3 -7.04 11.67 -1.52
C ILE A 3 -6.53 10.47 -2.28
N SER A 4 -6.00 10.72 -3.46
CA SER A 4 -5.52 9.62 -4.29
C SER A 4 -4.01 9.53 -4.26
N ALA A 5 -3.52 8.35 -4.56
CA ALA A 5 -2.09 8.13 -4.71
C ALA A 5 -1.64 8.64 -6.07
N THR A 6 -0.45 9.21 -6.12
CA THR A 6 0.14 9.67 -7.36
C THR A 6 1.34 8.84 -7.77
N GLU A 7 2.00 8.21 -6.81
CA GLU A 7 3.18 7.41 -7.09
C GLU A 7 3.40 6.40 -5.98
N VAL A 8 3.96 5.25 -6.34
CA VAL A 8 4.29 4.21 -5.38
C VAL A 8 5.73 3.80 -5.63
N ARG A 9 6.52 3.76 -4.56
CA ARG A 9 7.91 3.32 -4.63
C ARG A 9 8.15 2.27 -3.57
N PHE A 10 9.15 1.43 -3.78
CA PHE A 10 9.46 0.34 -2.86
C PHE A 10 10.93 0.37 -2.49
N ASP A 11 11.21 0.14 -1.21
CA ASP A 11 12.55 -0.26 -0.82
C ASP A 11 12.44 -1.69 -0.25
N ASP A 12 13.45 -2.14 0.47
CA ASP A 12 13.52 -3.56 0.84
C ASP A 12 12.31 -4.02 1.64
N TYR A 13 11.78 -3.17 2.51
CA TYR A 13 10.74 -3.60 3.43
C TYR A 13 9.55 -2.65 3.50
N THR A 14 9.58 -1.57 2.73
CA THR A 14 8.58 -0.53 2.86
C THR A 14 8.02 -0.14 1.50
N MET A 15 6.71 0.05 1.45
CA MET A 15 6.05 0.64 0.30
C MET A 15 5.80 2.11 0.63
N TRP A 16 6.29 3.01 -0.25
CA TRP A 16 6.12 4.44 -0.09
C TRP A 16 5.08 4.92 -1.06
N VAL A 17 4.00 5.49 -0.54
CA VAL A 17 2.88 5.94 -1.36
C VAL A 17 2.79 7.46 -1.27
N GLU A 18 2.98 8.13 -2.39
CA GLU A 18 2.85 9.57 -2.45
C GLU A 18 1.41 9.93 -2.77
N LEU A 19 0.89 10.89 -2.04
CA LEU A 19 -0.50 11.29 -2.16
C LEU A 19 -0.62 12.63 -2.85
N ALA A 20 -1.78 12.87 -3.45
CA ALA A 20 -2.04 14.09 -4.20
C ALA A 20 -1.99 15.35 -3.32
N ASP A 21 -2.17 15.20 -2.01
CA ASP A 21 -2.10 16.34 -1.10
C ASP A 21 -0.68 16.65 -0.63
N GLY A 22 0.32 15.97 -1.16
CA GLY A 22 1.71 16.23 -0.83
C GLY A 22 2.30 15.34 0.25
N ARG A 23 1.48 14.52 0.89
CA ARG A 23 1.99 13.62 1.93
C ARG A 23 2.54 12.35 1.31
N THR A 24 3.43 11.69 2.04
CA THR A 24 3.94 10.39 1.67
C THR A 24 3.71 9.45 2.84
N ILE A 25 3.15 8.27 2.57
CA ILE A 25 2.89 7.28 3.59
C ILE A 25 3.87 6.14 3.41
N GLY A 26 4.55 5.76 4.49
CA GLY A 26 5.40 4.57 4.49
C GLY A 26 4.63 3.41 5.09
N VAL A 27 4.52 2.32 4.36
CA VAL A 27 3.74 1.15 4.77
C VAL A 27 4.65 -0.05 4.81
N PRO A 28 4.81 -0.70 5.97
CA PRO A 28 5.63 -1.91 6.03
C PRO A 28 5.02 -3.00 5.14
N LEU A 29 5.85 -3.60 4.31
CA LEU A 29 5.40 -4.66 3.42
C LEU A 29 4.90 -5.87 4.19
N ALA A 30 5.34 -6.04 5.43
CA ALA A 30 4.88 -7.15 6.26
C ALA A 30 3.37 -7.13 6.48
N ARG A 31 2.73 -5.98 6.29
CA ARG A 31 1.29 -5.90 6.42
C ARG A 31 0.55 -6.49 5.21
N PHE A 32 1.27 -6.72 4.13
CA PHE A 32 0.68 -7.23 2.91
C PHE A 32 1.54 -8.37 2.39
N PRO A 33 1.30 -9.59 2.91
CA PRO A 33 2.17 -10.73 2.60
C PRO A 33 2.34 -11.01 1.10
N ARG A 34 1.31 -10.76 0.31
CA ARG A 34 1.45 -10.98 -1.14
C ARG A 34 2.48 -10.05 -1.74
N LEU A 35 2.56 -8.82 -1.25
CA LEU A 35 3.58 -7.89 -1.71
C LEU A 35 4.93 -8.23 -1.14
N LEU A 36 4.98 -8.61 0.13
CA LEU A 36 6.23 -8.95 0.78
C LEU A 36 6.93 -10.11 0.08
N ASN A 37 6.14 -11.10 -0.34
CA ASN A 37 6.70 -12.30 -0.97
C ASN A 37 6.83 -12.19 -2.47
N ALA A 38 6.47 -11.06 -3.06
CA ALA A 38 6.56 -10.87 -4.49
C ALA A 38 7.96 -10.38 -4.88
N SER A 39 8.32 -10.61 -6.14
CA SER A 39 9.54 -10.04 -6.68
C SER A 39 9.42 -8.52 -6.78
N LEU A 40 10.55 -7.85 -6.88
CA LEU A 40 10.53 -6.41 -7.10
C LEU A 40 9.78 -6.06 -8.38
N GLU A 41 10.00 -6.87 -9.41
CA GLU A 41 9.31 -6.63 -10.68
C GLU A 41 7.80 -6.70 -10.53
N ALA A 42 7.32 -7.71 -9.79
CA ALA A 42 5.88 -7.87 -9.59
C ALA A 42 5.31 -6.71 -8.78
N ARG A 43 6.03 -6.23 -7.77
CA ARG A 43 5.59 -5.10 -6.99
C ARG A 43 5.46 -3.84 -7.83
N GLN A 44 6.33 -3.68 -8.80
CA GLN A 44 6.34 -2.48 -9.64
C GLN A 44 5.23 -2.48 -10.67
N GLN A 45 4.50 -3.58 -10.84
CA GLN A 45 3.38 -3.65 -11.76
C GLN A 45 2.09 -3.12 -11.13
N VAL A 46 2.22 -2.11 -10.30
CA VAL A 46 1.08 -1.51 -9.62
C VAL A 46 0.31 -0.61 -10.58
N GLU A 47 -1.02 -0.68 -10.50
CA GLU A 47 -1.91 0.22 -11.22
C GLU A 47 -2.51 1.18 -10.20
N ILE A 48 -2.35 2.46 -10.43
CA ILE A 48 -2.84 3.49 -9.54
C ILE A 48 -4.17 4.00 -10.08
N SER A 49 -5.20 3.98 -9.25
CA SER A 49 -6.51 4.49 -9.62
C SER A 49 -6.96 5.53 -8.60
N PRO A 50 -8.05 6.26 -8.87
CA PRO A 50 -8.55 7.23 -7.89
C PRO A 50 -8.91 6.61 -6.55
N PHE A 51 -9.16 5.31 -6.51
CA PHE A 51 -9.61 4.65 -5.30
C PHE A 51 -8.50 3.91 -4.55
N GLY A 52 -7.40 3.61 -5.23
CA GLY A 52 -6.35 2.86 -4.57
C GLY A 52 -5.34 2.28 -5.52
N LEU A 53 -4.75 1.19 -5.06
CA LEU A 53 -3.65 0.52 -5.75
C LEU A 53 -4.07 -0.90 -6.08
N HIS A 54 -3.74 -1.34 -7.28
CA HIS A 54 -4.12 -2.67 -7.73
C HIS A 54 -2.93 -3.37 -8.38
N TRP A 55 -2.75 -4.64 -8.04
CA TRP A 55 -1.73 -5.49 -8.66
C TRP A 55 -2.44 -6.69 -9.26
N ASP A 56 -2.61 -6.66 -10.57
CA ASP A 56 -3.36 -7.71 -11.25
C ASP A 56 -2.69 -9.08 -11.09
N GLY A 57 -1.39 -9.11 -11.27
CA GLY A 57 -0.64 -10.37 -11.18
C GLY A 57 -0.57 -10.95 -9.79
N LEU A 58 -0.81 -10.16 -8.76
CA LEU A 58 -0.78 -10.61 -7.38
C LEU A 58 -2.16 -10.73 -6.78
N ASP A 59 -3.19 -10.36 -7.54
CA ASP A 59 -4.57 -10.36 -7.06
C ASP A 59 -4.68 -9.57 -5.76
N GLU A 60 -4.07 -8.39 -5.74
CA GLU A 60 -4.02 -7.56 -4.55
C GLU A 60 -4.64 -6.20 -4.82
N ASP A 61 -5.49 -5.73 -3.91
CA ASP A 61 -6.11 -4.42 -3.96
C ASP A 61 -5.94 -3.73 -2.63
N ILE A 62 -5.48 -2.48 -2.66
CA ILE A 62 -5.29 -1.71 -1.44
C ILE A 62 -5.94 -0.35 -1.64
N SER A 63 -6.84 0.03 -0.76
CA SER A 63 -7.45 1.34 -0.83
C SER A 63 -6.56 2.37 -0.13
N VAL A 64 -6.48 3.57 -0.69
CA VAL A 64 -5.74 4.65 -0.04
C VAL A 64 -6.40 4.98 1.29
N GLU A 65 -7.73 4.97 1.31
CA GLU A 65 -8.47 5.23 2.54
C GLU A 65 -8.09 4.22 3.62
N GLY A 66 -7.95 2.95 3.25
CA GLY A 66 -7.52 1.94 4.20
C GLY A 66 -6.12 2.18 4.71
N LEU A 67 -5.21 2.62 3.85
CA LEU A 67 -3.86 2.94 4.29
C LEU A 67 -3.84 4.11 5.26
N LEU A 68 -4.62 5.13 4.98
CA LEU A 68 -4.71 6.28 5.88
C LEU A 68 -5.27 5.91 7.23
N ALA A 69 -6.16 4.94 7.27
CA ALA A 69 -6.73 4.45 8.51
C ALA A 69 -5.82 3.49 9.25
N GLY A 70 -4.67 3.17 8.69
CA GLY A 70 -3.73 2.27 9.33
C GLY A 70 -4.07 0.81 9.15
N ARG A 71 -4.97 0.47 8.24
CA ARG A 71 -5.33 -0.92 8.01
C ARG A 71 -4.31 -1.60 7.12
N GLY A 72 -3.98 -2.84 7.46
CA GLY A 72 -3.15 -3.66 6.63
C GLY A 72 -3.94 -4.86 6.19
N ASP A 73 -3.25 -6.00 6.04
CA ASP A 73 -3.93 -7.25 5.81
C ASP A 73 -4.87 -7.49 6.97
N GLN A 74 -6.07 -7.90 6.70
CA GLN A 74 -7.12 -7.99 7.70
C GLN A 74 -6.86 -8.99 8.81
N THR A 75 -5.82 -9.76 8.69
CA THR A 75 -5.51 -10.74 9.72
C THR A 75 -4.87 -10.13 10.94
N VAL A 76 -4.50 -8.88 10.90
CA VAL A 76 -3.79 -8.26 12.00
C VAL A 76 -4.68 -7.32 12.74
N ARG A 77 -4.47 -7.31 13.94
CA ARG A 77 -5.16 -6.39 14.65
C ARG A 77 -4.40 -5.56 15.52
N ARG A 78 -3.97 -4.85 15.80
CA ARG A 78 -3.42 -4.35 16.72
C ARG A 78 -3.21 -3.39 17.27
N PRO A 79 -3.51 -2.94 17.53
CA PRO A 79 -3.01 -1.81 17.85
C PRO A 79 -2.35 -1.54 19.01
N LYS A 80 -1.98 -1.18 19.23
CA LYS A 80 -1.54 -0.72 20.24
C LYS A 80 -1.45 0.40 20.72
N VAL A 81 -1.71 0.61 21.04
CA VAL A 81 -1.64 1.59 21.52
C VAL A 81 -0.72 2.07 22.05
N ALA A 82 -0.46 2.58 21.98
CA ALA A 82 0.39 3.13 22.47
C ALA A 82 0.95 3.72 22.97
#